data_57b8e5435f340a1350d338f3cb8d923d
#
_entry.id   57b8e5435f340a1350d338f3cb8d923d
#
_cell.length_a   1.000
_cell.length_b   1.000
_cell.length_c   1.000
_cell.angle_alpha   90.00
_cell.angle_beta   90.00
_cell.angle_gamma   90.00
#
_symmetry.space_group_name_H-M   'P 1'
#
loop_
_entity.id
_entity.type
_entity.pdbx_description
1 polymer ?
#
loop_
_entity_poly.entity_id
_entity_poly.type
_entity_poly.pdbx_seq_one_letter_code
_entity_poly.pdbx_strand_id
1 'polypeptide(L)'
;MSDRIYYTNAECTDFDAIVTEVTSLNGRAAVALDATAFYPLSGGQPCDTGTLGDAVVVDVMESDDGEVWHVLDREMASGTRVHGTIDRARRFDHMQQHTGQHILSAAFDKLSGARTVGFHLGAVVSSATAARPFRLVTSVTVASKSVHSAFV
;
A
#
# COMPACT_ATOMS: atom_id res chain seq x y z
N MET A 1 -18.78 -4.52 -4.19
CA MET A 1 -17.64 -3.57 -4.08
C MET A 1 -17.46 -3.23 -2.61
N SER A 2 -16.29 -3.41 -2.08
CA SER A 2 -15.92 -3.13 -0.68
C SER A 2 -16.05 -1.65 -0.33
N ASP A 3 -16.59 -1.33 0.85
CA ASP A 3 -16.46 0.01 1.43
C ASP A 3 -15.00 0.25 1.83
N ARG A 4 -14.41 1.35 1.35
CA ARG A 4 -12.97 1.65 1.51
C ARG A 4 -12.75 2.59 2.68
N ILE A 5 -12.64 2.04 3.89
CA ILE A 5 -12.49 2.78 5.15
C ILE A 5 -11.28 3.73 5.11
N TYR A 6 -10.20 3.37 4.43
CA TYR A 6 -8.99 4.19 4.33
C TYR A 6 -9.19 5.54 3.61
N TYR A 7 -10.27 5.74 2.85
CA TYR A 7 -10.59 7.05 2.28
C TYR A 7 -11.24 8.01 3.29
N THR A 8 -11.93 7.46 4.28
CA THR A 8 -12.61 8.24 5.32
C THR A 8 -11.84 8.30 6.63
N ASN A 9 -11.04 7.26 6.90
CA ASN A 9 -10.20 7.15 8.09
C ASN A 9 -8.88 6.44 7.79
N ALA A 10 -7.86 7.20 7.37
CA ALA A 10 -6.53 6.67 7.07
C ALA A 10 -5.78 6.11 8.29
N GLU A 11 -6.18 6.50 9.51
CA GLU A 11 -5.62 6.03 10.78
C GLU A 11 -6.23 4.70 11.26
N CYS A 12 -7.28 4.20 10.58
CA CYS A 12 -7.94 2.96 10.95
C CYS A 12 -7.01 1.77 10.72
N THR A 13 -6.64 1.09 11.80
CA THR A 13 -5.80 -0.11 11.77
C THR A 13 -6.53 -1.37 12.19
N ASP A 14 -7.70 -1.22 12.81
CA ASP A 14 -8.52 -2.32 13.31
C ASP A 14 -9.97 -2.13 12.86
N PHE A 15 -10.58 -3.14 12.29
CA PHE A 15 -11.93 -3.07 11.77
C PHE A 15 -12.57 -4.47 11.72
N ASP A 16 -13.90 -4.52 11.73
CA ASP A 16 -14.68 -5.75 11.54
C ASP A 16 -15.27 -5.76 10.13
N ALA A 17 -15.30 -6.93 9.50
CA ALA A 17 -15.83 -7.11 8.16
C ALA A 17 -16.44 -8.50 7.97
N ILE A 18 -17.16 -8.68 6.86
CA ILE A 18 -17.69 -9.96 6.41
C ILE A 18 -17.04 -10.30 5.07
N VAL A 19 -16.56 -11.53 4.92
CA VAL A 19 -16.10 -12.07 3.65
C VAL A 19 -17.28 -12.19 2.68
N THR A 20 -17.30 -11.42 1.61
CA THR A 20 -18.35 -11.42 0.60
C THR A 20 -18.09 -12.45 -0.49
N GLU A 21 -16.85 -12.50 -0.97
CA GLU A 21 -16.43 -13.39 -2.05
C GLU A 21 -15.11 -14.06 -1.75
N VAL A 22 -14.90 -15.24 -2.34
CA VAL A 22 -13.68 -16.03 -2.23
C VAL A 22 -13.22 -16.47 -3.61
N THR A 23 -11.94 -16.35 -3.90
CA THR A 23 -11.33 -16.78 -5.15
C THR A 23 -9.92 -17.30 -4.93
N SER A 24 -9.26 -17.69 -6.00
CA SER A 24 -7.82 -18.02 -5.99
C SER A 24 -7.08 -17.09 -6.93
N LEU A 25 -6.09 -16.37 -6.42
CA LEU A 25 -5.21 -15.51 -7.19
C LEU A 25 -3.77 -16.05 -7.12
N ASN A 26 -3.21 -16.37 -8.28
CA ASN A 26 -1.87 -16.93 -8.40
C ASN A 26 -1.63 -18.19 -7.50
N GLY A 27 -2.67 -19.02 -7.36
CA GLY A 27 -2.62 -20.25 -6.55
C GLY A 27 -2.72 -20.03 -5.04
N ARG A 28 -3.08 -18.83 -4.59
CA ARG A 28 -3.34 -18.49 -3.19
C ARG A 28 -4.79 -18.12 -2.97
N ALA A 29 -5.30 -18.40 -1.79
CA ALA A 29 -6.62 -17.95 -1.39
C ALA A 29 -6.70 -16.42 -1.39
N ALA A 30 -7.79 -15.88 -1.91
CA ALA A 30 -8.05 -14.45 -1.90
C ALA A 30 -9.51 -14.20 -1.56
N VAL A 31 -9.78 -13.16 -0.78
CA VAL A 31 -11.11 -12.79 -0.33
C VAL A 31 -11.41 -11.33 -0.60
N ALA A 32 -12.67 -11.04 -0.97
CA ALA A 32 -13.24 -9.71 -0.93
C ALA A 32 -14.05 -9.53 0.36
N LEU A 33 -14.09 -8.31 0.86
CA LEU A 33 -14.79 -7.95 2.11
C LEU A 33 -15.89 -6.93 1.82
N ASP A 34 -16.92 -6.88 2.66
CA ASP A 34 -17.94 -5.81 2.61
C ASP A 34 -17.33 -4.43 2.92
N ALA A 35 -16.35 -4.36 3.83
CA ALA A 35 -15.58 -3.17 4.15
C ALA A 35 -14.12 -3.51 4.39
N THR A 36 -13.19 -2.60 4.03
CA THR A 36 -11.76 -2.82 4.25
C THR A 36 -11.02 -1.55 4.59
N ALA A 37 -10.12 -1.66 5.57
CA ALA A 37 -9.12 -0.63 5.86
C ALA A 37 -7.76 -0.94 5.23
N PHE A 38 -7.56 -2.12 4.61
CA PHE A 38 -6.32 -2.44 3.88
C PHE A 38 -6.19 -1.63 2.60
N TYR A 39 -5.08 -0.90 2.47
CA TYR A 39 -4.75 -0.15 1.28
C TYR A 39 -4.12 -1.07 0.22
N PRO A 40 -4.67 -1.14 -1.01
CA PRO A 40 -4.09 -1.95 -2.08
C PRO A 40 -2.82 -1.32 -2.66
N LEU A 41 -2.06 -2.09 -3.43
CA LEU A 41 -0.97 -1.56 -4.23
C LEU A 41 -1.50 -0.47 -5.17
N SER A 42 -1.14 0.77 -4.95
CA SER A 42 -1.61 1.90 -5.77
C SER A 42 -0.65 3.09 -5.71
N GLY A 43 -0.57 3.87 -6.79
CA GLY A 43 0.19 5.11 -6.83
C GLY A 43 1.70 4.95 -6.55
N GLY A 44 2.26 3.76 -6.77
CA GLY A 44 3.66 3.44 -6.43
C GLY A 44 3.90 3.14 -4.95
N GLN A 45 2.86 3.18 -4.11
CA GLN A 45 2.92 2.75 -2.72
C GLN A 45 2.60 1.25 -2.63
N PRO A 46 3.44 0.44 -1.96
CA PRO A 46 3.13 -0.96 -1.70
C PRO A 46 1.85 -1.13 -0.88
N CYS A 47 1.20 -2.28 -1.03
CA CYS A 47 0.02 -2.63 -0.26
C CYS A 47 0.32 -2.77 1.24
N ASP A 48 -0.74 -2.69 2.03
CA ASP A 48 -0.68 -3.06 3.43
C ASP A 48 -0.55 -4.57 3.61
N THR A 49 -0.06 -4.95 4.79
CA THR A 49 -0.08 -6.31 5.31
C THR A 49 -0.70 -6.32 6.70
N GLY A 50 -1.03 -7.49 7.20
CA GLY A 50 -1.64 -7.65 8.52
C GLY A 50 -2.37 -8.99 8.65
N THR A 51 -3.49 -9.01 9.36
CA THR A 51 -4.28 -10.23 9.58
C THR A 51 -5.78 -10.00 9.34
N LEU A 52 -6.47 -11.07 8.93
CA LEU A 52 -7.93 -11.20 8.94
C LEU A 52 -8.27 -12.41 9.81
N GLY A 53 -8.67 -12.16 11.07
CA GLY A 53 -8.75 -13.22 12.08
C GLY A 53 -7.39 -13.93 12.23
N ASP A 54 -7.37 -15.25 12.01
CA ASP A 54 -6.15 -16.07 12.10
C ASP A 54 -5.36 -16.15 10.78
N ALA A 55 -5.86 -15.58 9.68
CA ALA A 55 -5.18 -15.58 8.38
C ALA A 55 -4.26 -14.38 8.25
N VAL A 56 -3.08 -14.60 7.65
CA VAL A 56 -2.15 -13.51 7.32
C VAL A 56 -2.50 -12.95 5.94
N VAL A 57 -2.69 -11.63 5.86
CA VAL A 57 -2.82 -10.90 4.59
C VAL A 57 -1.42 -10.65 4.05
N VAL A 58 -1.09 -11.32 2.95
CA VAL A 58 0.26 -11.27 2.34
C VAL A 58 0.33 -10.28 1.17
N ASP A 59 -0.82 -9.98 0.55
CA ASP A 59 -0.93 -9.01 -0.54
C ASP A 59 -2.34 -8.42 -0.58
N VAL A 60 -2.47 -7.19 -1.09
CA VAL A 60 -3.77 -6.53 -1.32
C VAL A 60 -3.73 -5.85 -2.68
N MET A 61 -4.68 -6.20 -3.53
CA MET A 61 -4.73 -5.71 -4.91
C MET A 61 -6.14 -5.27 -5.28
N GLU A 62 -6.22 -4.31 -6.17
CA GLU A 62 -7.46 -3.84 -6.75
C GLU A 62 -7.61 -4.44 -8.15
N SER A 63 -8.75 -5.04 -8.43
CA SER A 63 -9.09 -5.55 -9.75
C SER A 63 -9.62 -4.43 -10.67
N ASP A 64 -9.70 -4.70 -11.97
CA ASP A 64 -10.13 -3.72 -12.98
C ASP A 64 -11.56 -3.20 -12.76
N ASP A 65 -12.42 -3.97 -12.11
CA ASP A 65 -13.79 -3.60 -11.71
C ASP A 65 -13.84 -2.84 -10.38
N GLY A 66 -12.68 -2.60 -9.76
CA GLY A 66 -12.54 -1.84 -8.53
C GLY A 66 -12.80 -2.65 -7.27
N GLU A 67 -12.85 -3.99 -7.30
CA GLU A 67 -12.94 -4.79 -6.08
C GLU A 67 -11.57 -4.94 -5.43
N VAL A 68 -11.53 -4.92 -4.08
CA VAL A 68 -10.31 -5.06 -3.29
C VAL A 68 -10.16 -6.50 -2.82
N TRP A 69 -9.14 -7.17 -3.31
CA TRP A 69 -8.82 -8.55 -3.00
C TRP A 69 -7.68 -8.65 -1.99
N HIS A 70 -7.91 -9.41 -0.91
CA HIS A 70 -6.93 -9.71 0.13
C HIS A 70 -6.41 -11.12 -0.08
N VAL A 71 -5.13 -11.25 -0.46
CA VAL A 71 -4.47 -12.53 -0.67
C VAL A 71 -4.00 -13.07 0.68
N LEU A 72 -4.38 -14.30 1.00
CA LEU A 72 -4.19 -14.90 2.32
C LEU A 72 -3.20 -16.06 2.29
N ASP A 73 -2.62 -16.36 3.44
CA ASP A 73 -1.77 -17.54 3.66
C ASP A 73 -2.58 -18.83 3.81
N ARG A 74 -3.90 -18.74 3.99
CA ARG A 74 -4.84 -19.87 4.16
C ARG A 74 -6.22 -19.57 3.58
N GLU A 75 -7.01 -20.61 3.40
CA GLU A 75 -8.39 -20.50 2.91
C GLU A 75 -9.34 -19.93 3.97
N MET A 76 -10.36 -19.23 3.50
CA MET A 76 -11.44 -18.68 4.30
C MET A 76 -12.77 -18.84 3.56
N ALA A 77 -13.87 -19.03 4.28
CA ALA A 77 -15.19 -19.19 3.66
C ALA A 77 -15.92 -17.86 3.50
N SER A 78 -16.73 -17.73 2.44
CA SER A 78 -17.67 -16.62 2.29
C SER A 78 -18.69 -16.62 3.43
N GLY A 79 -19.10 -15.42 3.86
CA GLY A 79 -19.98 -15.21 5.03
C GLY A 79 -19.26 -15.22 6.38
N THR A 80 -17.95 -15.50 6.42
CA THR A 80 -17.17 -15.45 7.65
C THR A 80 -17.07 -14.02 8.16
N ARG A 81 -17.34 -13.79 9.44
CA ARG A 81 -17.03 -12.54 10.12
C ARG A 81 -15.57 -12.55 10.54
N VAL A 82 -14.86 -11.50 10.24
CA VAL A 82 -13.42 -11.36 10.52
C VAL A 82 -13.12 -10.03 11.18
N HIS A 83 -12.15 -10.05 12.08
CA HIS A 83 -11.50 -8.84 12.57
C HIS A 83 -10.21 -8.62 11.77
N GLY A 84 -10.09 -7.46 11.12
CA GLY A 84 -8.91 -7.06 10.37
C GLY A 84 -7.99 -6.22 11.23
N THR A 85 -6.69 -6.55 11.24
CA THR A 85 -5.65 -5.75 11.90
C THR A 85 -4.53 -5.48 10.90
N ILE A 86 -4.20 -4.21 10.70
CA ILE A 86 -3.19 -3.76 9.74
C ILE A 86 -1.85 -3.55 10.44
N ASP A 87 -0.75 -3.91 9.77
CA ASP A 87 0.59 -3.53 10.21
C ASP A 87 0.76 -2.00 10.15
N ARG A 88 0.49 -1.36 11.28
CA ARG A 88 0.57 0.10 11.42
C ARG A 88 1.98 0.63 11.15
N ALA A 89 3.01 -0.08 11.56
CA ALA A 89 4.38 0.38 11.39
C ALA A 89 4.74 0.45 9.90
N ARG A 90 4.39 -0.60 9.15
CA ARG A 90 4.55 -0.64 7.70
C ARG A 90 3.75 0.44 6.98
N ARG A 91 2.47 0.61 7.31
CA ARG A 91 1.63 1.66 6.71
C ARG A 91 2.22 3.04 6.96
N PHE A 92 2.59 3.35 8.19
CA PHE A 92 3.14 4.65 8.57
C PHE A 92 4.45 4.96 7.82
N ASP A 93 5.35 3.97 7.71
CA ASP A 93 6.58 4.10 6.93
C ASP A 93 6.29 4.42 5.45
N HIS A 94 5.35 3.69 4.83
CA HIS A 94 4.95 3.96 3.44
C HIS A 94 4.32 5.35 3.27
N MET A 95 3.47 5.79 4.19
CA MET A 95 2.87 7.13 4.16
C MET A 95 3.93 8.24 4.28
N GLN A 96 4.92 8.06 5.16
CA GLN A 96 6.04 8.99 5.30
C GLN A 96 6.88 9.06 4.02
N GLN A 97 7.22 7.92 3.44
CA GLN A 97 7.98 7.86 2.19
C GLN A 97 7.21 8.49 1.03
N HIS A 98 5.92 8.23 0.92
CA HIS A 98 5.05 8.80 -0.11
C HIS A 98 4.97 10.33 0.03
N THR A 99 4.76 10.83 1.24
CA THR A 99 4.75 12.29 1.52
C THR A 99 6.11 12.91 1.20
N GLY A 100 7.20 12.29 1.63
CA GLY A 100 8.57 12.72 1.33
C GLY A 100 8.83 12.80 -0.18
N GLN A 101 8.30 11.84 -0.95
CA GLN A 101 8.37 11.85 -2.40
C GLN A 101 7.65 13.06 -3.02
N HIS A 102 6.44 13.39 -2.56
CA HIS A 102 5.71 14.57 -3.06
C HIS A 102 6.46 15.86 -2.76
N ILE A 103 7.04 16.00 -1.57
CA ILE A 103 7.86 17.16 -1.19
C ILE A 103 9.08 17.26 -2.11
N LEU A 104 9.78 16.16 -2.35
CA LEU A 104 10.94 16.10 -3.22
C LEU A 104 10.56 16.45 -4.67
N SER A 105 9.47 15.91 -5.18
CA SER A 105 8.94 16.19 -6.51
C SER A 105 8.62 17.67 -6.69
N ALA A 106 7.95 18.28 -5.72
CA ALA A 106 7.63 19.70 -5.74
C ALA A 106 8.90 20.59 -5.71
N ALA A 107 9.90 20.19 -4.92
CA ALA A 107 11.19 20.89 -4.87
C ALA A 107 11.92 20.83 -6.20
N PHE A 108 11.99 19.67 -6.86
CA PHE A 108 12.61 19.53 -8.18
C PHE A 108 11.89 20.33 -9.25
N ASP A 109 10.57 20.30 -9.30
CA ASP A 109 9.79 21.10 -10.25
C ASP A 109 10.06 22.60 -10.04
N LYS A 110 9.99 23.07 -8.79
CA LYS A 110 10.18 24.49 -8.44
C LYS A 110 11.61 25.00 -8.70
N LEU A 111 12.64 24.22 -8.35
CA LEU A 111 14.03 24.66 -8.41
C LEU A 111 14.69 24.42 -9.77
N SER A 112 14.23 23.44 -10.51
CA SER A 112 14.90 23.02 -11.75
C SER A 112 13.97 22.79 -12.93
N GLY A 113 12.65 22.94 -12.77
CA GLY A 113 11.67 22.63 -13.80
C GLY A 113 11.63 21.15 -14.20
N ALA A 114 12.15 20.27 -13.33
CA ALA A 114 12.19 18.84 -13.57
C ALA A 114 10.98 18.17 -12.93
N ARG A 115 10.02 17.74 -13.77
CA ARG A 115 8.82 17.05 -13.30
C ARG A 115 9.06 15.58 -13.04
N THR A 116 8.50 15.05 -11.96
CA THR A 116 8.53 13.61 -11.69
C THR A 116 7.71 12.88 -12.74
N VAL A 117 8.34 11.90 -13.40
CA VAL A 117 7.71 11.04 -14.44
C VAL A 117 7.58 9.60 -14.00
N GLY A 118 8.18 9.21 -12.86
CA GLY A 118 8.08 7.88 -12.30
C GLY A 118 8.50 7.87 -10.84
N PHE A 119 7.93 6.96 -10.08
CA PHE A 119 8.16 6.80 -8.66
C PHE A 119 8.04 5.33 -8.26
N HIS A 120 8.90 4.88 -7.38
CA HIS A 120 8.85 3.54 -6.79
C HIS A 120 9.26 3.59 -5.33
N LEU A 121 8.40 3.07 -4.46
CA LEU A 121 8.70 2.83 -3.05
C LEU A 121 9.24 1.42 -2.88
N GLY A 122 10.46 1.31 -2.42
CA GLY A 122 11.09 0.03 -2.08
C GLY A 122 11.29 -0.12 -0.58
N ALA A 123 11.43 -1.35 -0.11
CA ALA A 123 11.65 -1.66 1.31
C ALA A 123 12.98 -1.09 1.86
N VAL A 124 13.97 -0.86 1.01
CA VAL A 124 15.30 -0.35 1.39
C VAL A 124 15.63 0.94 0.67
N VAL A 125 15.16 1.08 -0.57
CA VAL A 125 15.48 2.21 -1.45
C VAL A 125 14.22 2.62 -2.19
N SER A 126 13.85 3.89 -2.05
CA SER A 126 12.82 4.52 -2.86
C SER A 126 13.46 5.35 -3.97
N SER A 127 12.90 5.32 -5.16
CA SER A 127 13.43 6.05 -6.30
C SER A 127 12.38 6.94 -6.95
N ALA A 128 12.78 8.13 -7.35
CA ALA A 128 12.00 9.01 -8.19
C ALA A 128 12.77 9.35 -9.47
N THR A 129 12.08 9.32 -10.58
CA THR A 129 12.62 9.74 -11.87
C THR A 129 12.01 11.06 -12.25
N ALA A 130 12.84 12.08 -12.47
CA ALA A 130 12.40 13.39 -12.92
C ALA A 130 12.98 13.69 -14.30
N ALA A 131 12.17 14.27 -15.19
CA ALA A 131 12.57 14.66 -16.53
C ALA A 131 12.34 16.14 -16.77
N ARG A 132 13.26 16.78 -17.51
CA ARG A 132 13.08 18.12 -18.08
C ARG A 132 12.67 18.00 -19.55
N PRO A 133 11.86 18.93 -20.08
CA PRO A 133 11.68 19.02 -21.52
C PRO A 133 13.07 19.18 -22.18
N PHE A 134 13.42 18.28 -23.08
CA PHE A 134 14.66 18.30 -23.89
C PHE A 134 15.98 18.00 -23.17
N ARG A 135 16.02 17.44 -21.95
CA ARG A 135 17.26 17.01 -21.31
C ARG A 135 17.12 15.74 -20.48
N LEU A 136 18.21 15.00 -20.39
CA LEU A 136 18.40 13.69 -19.77
C LEU A 136 17.64 13.51 -18.47
N VAL A 137 17.01 12.33 -18.33
CA VAL A 137 16.40 11.81 -17.10
C VAL A 137 17.46 11.73 -16.00
N THR A 138 17.22 12.41 -14.89
CA THR A 138 18.04 12.23 -13.67
C THR A 138 17.24 11.36 -12.70
N SER A 139 17.75 10.18 -12.40
CA SER A 139 17.23 9.34 -11.32
C SER A 139 17.80 9.83 -9.99
N VAL A 140 16.94 10.15 -9.04
CA VAL A 140 17.34 10.38 -7.66
C VAL A 140 16.90 9.21 -6.84
N THR A 141 17.86 8.52 -6.26
CA THR A 141 17.62 7.40 -5.35
C THR A 141 17.73 7.92 -3.92
N VAL A 142 16.64 7.83 -3.17
CA VAL A 142 16.62 8.13 -1.74
C VAL A 142 16.67 6.81 -0.98
N ALA A 143 17.76 6.55 -0.27
CA ALA A 143 17.85 5.40 0.61
C ALA A 143 17.02 5.67 1.87
N SER A 144 15.96 4.91 2.07
CA SER A 144 15.23 4.85 3.34
C SER A 144 15.96 3.87 4.25
N LYS A 145 16.66 4.36 5.26
CA LYS A 145 17.00 3.52 6.41
C LYS A 145 15.77 3.51 7.31
N SER A 146 15.07 2.39 7.40
CA SER A 146 14.17 2.16 8.51
C SER A 146 15.03 2.17 9.79
N VAL A 147 14.91 3.25 10.55
CA VAL A 147 15.51 3.32 11.87
C VAL A 147 14.63 2.47 12.77
N HIS A 148 14.85 1.18 12.80
CA HIS A 148 14.50 0.35 13.94
C HIS A 148 15.49 0.74 15.05
N SER A 149 15.19 1.83 15.73
CA SER A 149 15.81 2.11 17.03
C SER A 149 15.23 1.09 17.99
N ALA A 150 16.01 0.05 18.29
CA ALA A 150 15.84 -0.74 19.48
C ALA A 150 16.01 0.19 20.68
N PHE A 151 14.90 0.63 21.27
CA PHE A 151 14.91 1.10 22.65
C PHE A 151 14.71 -0.15 23.52
N VAL A 152 15.83 -0.58 24.15
CA VAL A 152 15.86 -1.39 25.35
C VAL A 152 15.38 -0.53 26.53
#